data_6fed1fc8cb5bcd75a02a5dcaef0076f9
#
_entry.id   6fed1fc8cb5bcd75a02a5dcaef0076f9
#
_cell.length_a   1.000
_cell.length_b   1.000
_cell.length_c   1.000
_cell.angle_alpha   90.00
_cell.angle_beta   90.00
_cell.angle_gamma   90.00
#
_symmetry.space_group_name_H-M   'P 1'
#
loop_
_entity.id
_entity.type
_entity.pdbx_description
1 polymer ?
#
loop_
_entity_poly.entity_id
_entity_poly.type
_entity_poly.pdbx_seq_one_letter_code
_entity_poly.pdbx_strand_id
1 'polypeptide(L)'
;MNDSLKLIKRGSDEILTESDLKKKLDSGKQLIVKAGFDPTAPDLHFGHTVLLNKLRHFQELGHKVIFLIGDFTGRIGDPSGTNKTRPTLDAKDLVENAKTYDKQVFKILKKELTEVRFNSEWCDKLGADGLIKLASKYN
;
A
#
# COMPACT_ATOMS: atom_id res chain seq x y z
N MET A 1 -18.82 20.19 8.63
CA MET A 1 -17.99 19.28 7.81
C MET A 1 -17.47 18.24 8.76
N ASN A 2 -17.65 16.96 8.48
CA ASN A 2 -17.21 15.88 9.39
C ASN A 2 -15.70 16.00 9.63
N ASP A 3 -15.27 16.11 10.90
CA ASP A 3 -13.85 16.30 11.26
C ASP A 3 -12.96 15.20 10.72
N SER A 4 -13.49 13.98 10.58
CA SER A 4 -12.81 12.84 9.97
C SER A 4 -12.44 13.11 8.51
N LEU A 5 -13.38 13.64 7.72
CA LEU A 5 -13.12 13.96 6.31
C LEU A 5 -12.11 15.10 6.19
N LYS A 6 -12.18 16.10 7.07
CA LYS A 6 -11.21 17.20 7.12
C LYS A 6 -9.79 16.71 7.39
N LEU A 7 -9.64 15.78 8.34
CA LEU A 7 -8.34 15.18 8.66
C LEU A 7 -7.76 14.41 7.45
N ILE A 8 -8.59 13.61 6.78
CA ILE A 8 -8.15 12.83 5.62
C ILE A 8 -7.80 13.73 4.42
N LYS A 9 -8.56 14.81 4.20
CA LYS A 9 -8.29 15.77 3.11
C LYS A 9 -6.97 16.51 3.30
N ARG A 10 -6.52 16.71 4.52
CA ARG A 10 -5.28 17.44 4.80
C ARG A 10 -4.09 16.77 4.12
N GLY A 11 -3.45 17.46 3.18
CA GLY A 11 -2.30 16.95 2.41
C GLY A 11 -2.67 15.87 1.38
N SER A 12 -3.95 15.79 0.96
CA SER A 12 -4.37 15.05 -0.23
C SER A 12 -4.55 16.03 -1.38
N ASP A 13 -4.04 15.69 -2.53
CA ASP A 13 -4.22 16.45 -3.76
C ASP A 13 -5.62 16.18 -4.33
N GLU A 14 -5.96 14.90 -4.48
CA GLU A 14 -7.24 14.45 -5.02
C GLU A 14 -7.82 13.29 -4.20
N ILE A 15 -9.15 13.17 -4.17
CA ILE A 15 -9.89 12.04 -3.61
C ILE A 15 -10.94 11.57 -4.61
N LEU A 16 -10.81 10.34 -5.11
CA LEU A 16 -11.70 9.70 -6.07
C LEU A 16 -12.57 8.62 -5.39
N THR A 17 -13.80 8.84 -5.04
CA THR A 17 -14.53 10.12 -5.02
C THR A 17 -14.74 10.57 -3.58
N GLU A 18 -14.73 11.87 -3.32
CA GLU A 18 -14.96 12.40 -1.98
C GLU A 18 -16.33 11.99 -1.41
N SER A 19 -17.35 11.93 -2.28
CA SER A 19 -18.71 11.52 -1.88
C SER A 19 -18.76 10.08 -1.38
N ASP A 20 -18.02 9.17 -2.01
CA ASP A 20 -17.99 7.77 -1.60
C ASP A 20 -17.15 7.56 -0.33
N LEU A 21 -16.05 8.29 -0.19
CA LEU A 21 -15.29 8.30 1.05
C LEU A 21 -16.17 8.81 2.21
N LYS A 22 -16.91 9.90 2.00
CA LYS A 22 -17.84 10.44 3.01
C LYS A 22 -18.87 9.41 3.41
N LYS A 23 -19.55 8.74 2.47
CA LYS A 23 -20.52 7.67 2.75
C LYS A 23 -19.90 6.54 3.58
N LYS A 24 -18.67 6.12 3.25
CA LYS A 24 -17.95 5.08 3.99
C LYS A 24 -17.66 5.52 5.44
N LEU A 25 -17.20 6.74 5.65
CA LEU A 25 -16.95 7.30 6.98
C LEU A 25 -18.23 7.44 7.80
N ASP A 26 -19.31 7.95 7.18
CA ASP A 26 -20.61 8.15 7.83
C ASP A 26 -21.31 6.82 8.18
N SER A 27 -20.91 5.71 7.56
CA SER A 27 -21.47 4.38 7.87
C SER A 27 -21.14 3.88 9.28
N GLY A 28 -20.19 4.50 9.96
CA GLY A 28 -19.69 4.08 11.27
C GLY A 28 -18.91 2.76 11.27
N LYS A 29 -18.73 2.13 10.12
CA LYS A 29 -17.97 0.87 10.00
C LYS A 29 -16.46 1.14 10.03
N GLN A 30 -15.71 0.24 10.67
CA GLN A 30 -14.26 0.25 10.57
C GLN A 30 -13.84 -0.04 9.13
N LEU A 31 -13.14 0.91 8.51
CA LEU A 31 -12.59 0.73 7.16
C LEU A 31 -11.28 -0.04 7.21
N ILE A 32 -10.96 -0.70 6.10
CA ILE A 32 -9.64 -1.27 5.82
C ILE A 32 -9.01 -0.44 4.71
N VAL A 33 -7.91 0.22 5.03
CA VAL A 33 -7.19 1.12 4.12
C VAL A 33 -5.88 0.45 3.72
N LYS A 34 -5.64 0.34 2.42
CA LYS A 34 -4.49 -0.36 1.87
C LYS A 34 -3.57 0.60 1.13
N ALA A 35 -2.25 0.44 1.31
CA ALA A 35 -1.24 1.03 0.45
C ALA A 35 -0.11 0.03 0.20
N GLY A 36 0.36 -0.01 -1.06
CA GLY A 36 1.44 -0.89 -1.50
C GLY A 36 2.78 -0.16 -1.56
N PHE A 37 3.84 -0.89 -1.21
CA PHE A 37 5.22 -0.42 -1.22
C PHE A 37 6.10 -1.52 -1.80
N ASP A 38 6.80 -1.22 -2.89
CA ASP A 38 7.80 -2.14 -3.43
C ASP A 38 9.12 -1.96 -2.66
N PRO A 39 9.71 -3.03 -2.11
CA PRO A 39 10.91 -2.95 -1.28
C PRO A 39 12.17 -2.82 -2.14
N THR A 40 12.23 -1.74 -2.95
CA THR A 40 13.31 -1.49 -3.92
C THR A 40 14.61 -0.96 -3.31
N ALA A 41 14.61 -0.68 -2.02
CA ALA A 41 15.76 -0.25 -1.23
C ALA A 41 15.61 -0.78 0.21
N PRO A 42 16.70 -0.93 0.98
CA PRO A 42 16.63 -1.45 2.35
C PRO A 42 15.90 -0.53 3.32
N ASP A 43 15.83 0.76 3.04
CA ASP A 43 15.26 1.74 3.94
C ASP A 43 14.09 2.52 3.33
N LEU A 44 13.11 2.82 4.18
CA LEU A 44 12.08 3.81 3.88
C LEU A 44 12.72 5.22 3.93
N HIS A 45 12.43 6.04 2.94
CA HIS A 45 12.88 7.44 2.91
C HIS A 45 11.72 8.42 3.18
N PHE A 46 12.03 9.70 3.31
CA PHE A 46 11.05 10.74 3.63
C PHE A 46 9.83 10.77 2.69
N GLY A 47 9.98 10.43 1.42
CA GLY A 47 8.86 10.34 0.49
C GLY A 47 7.81 9.32 0.93
N HIS A 48 8.22 8.20 1.50
CA HIS A 48 7.30 7.20 2.02
C HIS A 48 6.53 7.70 3.26
N THR A 49 7.13 8.60 4.06
CA THR A 49 6.48 9.11 5.27
C THR A 49 5.22 9.93 4.96
N VAL A 50 5.12 10.53 3.79
CA VAL A 50 3.91 11.25 3.36
C VAL A 50 2.71 10.30 3.32
N LEU A 51 2.88 9.15 2.66
CA LEU A 51 1.83 8.14 2.57
C LEU A 51 1.59 7.44 3.92
N LEU A 52 2.65 7.13 4.67
CA LEU A 52 2.53 6.51 5.99
C LEU A 52 1.77 7.41 6.97
N ASN A 53 2.02 8.72 6.97
CA ASN A 53 1.25 9.67 7.78
C ASN A 53 -0.22 9.73 7.34
N LYS A 54 -0.51 9.60 6.05
CA LYS A 54 -1.90 9.49 5.58
C LYS A 54 -2.58 8.24 6.12
N LEU A 55 -1.91 7.09 6.10
CA LEU A 55 -2.42 5.86 6.71
C LEU A 55 -2.60 6.02 8.23
N ARG A 56 -1.69 6.72 8.89
CA ARG A 56 -1.81 7.06 10.32
C ARG A 56 -3.06 7.87 10.62
N HIS A 57 -3.45 8.85 9.79
CA HIS A 57 -4.70 9.60 9.96
C HIS A 57 -5.92 8.67 9.98
N PHE A 58 -5.97 7.66 9.14
CA PHE A 58 -7.04 6.66 9.19
C PHE A 58 -7.01 5.84 10.49
N GLN A 59 -5.84 5.50 10.99
CA GLN A 59 -5.72 4.80 12.29
C GLN A 59 -6.13 5.67 13.49
N GLU A 60 -5.92 6.97 13.41
CA GLU A 60 -6.39 7.93 14.43
C GLU A 60 -7.92 7.98 14.48
N LEU A 61 -8.57 7.70 13.36
CA LEU A 61 -10.03 7.56 13.25
C LEU A 61 -10.54 6.14 13.58
N GLY A 62 -9.67 5.22 14.03
CA GLY A 62 -10.04 3.87 14.43
C GLY A 62 -10.10 2.86 13.27
N HIS A 63 -9.62 3.21 12.09
CA HIS A 63 -9.61 2.32 10.94
C HIS A 63 -8.37 1.41 10.91
N LYS A 64 -8.48 0.25 10.25
CA LYS A 64 -7.36 -0.66 10.02
C LYS A 64 -6.57 -0.30 8.78
N VAL A 65 -5.27 -0.59 8.81
CA VAL A 65 -4.35 -0.41 7.68
C VAL A 65 -3.79 -1.75 7.25
N ILE A 66 -3.79 -2.01 5.95
CA ILE A 66 -2.97 -3.05 5.33
C ILE A 66 -1.75 -2.37 4.71
N PHE A 67 -0.59 -2.64 5.32
CA PHE A 67 0.70 -2.29 4.74
C PHE A 67 1.14 -3.42 3.82
N LEU A 68 0.97 -3.20 2.51
CA LEU A 68 1.21 -4.21 1.50
C LEU A 68 2.63 -4.11 0.96
N ILE A 69 3.39 -5.16 1.09
CA ILE A 69 4.74 -5.27 0.53
C ILE A 69 4.65 -5.90 -0.86
N GLY A 70 5.18 -5.21 -1.84
CA GLY A 70 5.23 -5.63 -3.25
C GLY A 70 6.42 -6.53 -3.54
N ASP A 71 6.53 -7.67 -2.87
CA ASP A 71 7.61 -8.63 -3.07
C ASP A 71 7.51 -9.38 -4.42
N PHE A 72 6.31 -9.58 -4.94
CA PHE A 72 6.10 -10.11 -6.29
C PHE A 72 6.37 -9.03 -7.34
N THR A 73 5.76 -7.86 -7.22
CA THR A 73 5.92 -6.77 -8.18
C THR A 73 7.34 -6.22 -8.23
N GLY A 74 8.03 -6.20 -7.10
CA GLY A 74 9.44 -5.81 -7.02
C GLY A 74 10.39 -6.72 -7.81
N ARG A 75 10.02 -8.00 -8.04
CA ARG A 75 10.77 -8.92 -8.90
C ARG A 75 10.63 -8.59 -10.40
N ILE A 76 9.52 -7.98 -10.78
CA ILE A 76 9.22 -7.69 -12.19
C ILE A 76 9.85 -6.35 -12.61
N GLY A 77 9.95 -5.40 -11.69
CA GLY A 77 10.28 -4.01 -11.96
C GLY A 77 9.08 -3.22 -12.46
N ASP A 78 9.12 -1.91 -12.29
CA ASP A 78 8.05 -1.02 -12.73
C ASP A 78 8.28 -0.61 -14.20
N PRO A 79 7.47 -1.06 -15.16
CA PRO A 79 7.62 -0.69 -16.56
C PRO A 79 7.14 0.74 -16.86
N SER A 80 6.43 1.39 -15.92
CA SER A 80 5.88 2.75 -16.09
C SER A 80 6.89 3.87 -15.81
N GLY A 81 8.06 3.52 -15.27
CA GLY A 81 9.14 4.47 -15.00
C GLY A 81 9.89 4.85 -16.25
N THR A 82 10.16 6.14 -16.45
CA THR A 82 10.92 6.72 -17.54
C THR A 82 12.24 5.97 -17.80
N ASN A 83 12.35 5.33 -18.95
CA ASN A 83 13.56 4.93 -19.74
C ASN A 83 14.80 4.35 -19.04
N LYS A 84 14.75 3.97 -17.77
CA LYS A 84 15.77 3.14 -17.13
C LYS A 84 15.06 1.98 -16.46
N THR A 85 15.19 0.80 -17.06
CA THR A 85 14.86 -0.46 -16.40
C THR A 85 15.48 -0.44 -15.01
N ARG A 86 14.64 -0.34 -13.96
CA ARG A 86 15.11 -0.57 -12.60
C ARG A 86 15.72 -1.96 -12.58
N PRO A 87 16.95 -2.13 -12.03
CA PRO A 87 17.52 -3.45 -11.92
C PRO A 87 16.53 -4.34 -11.16
N THR A 88 16.22 -5.50 -11.73
CA THR A 88 15.46 -6.54 -11.04
C THR A 88 16.23 -6.92 -9.78
N LEU A 89 15.61 -6.72 -8.62
CA LEU A 89 16.21 -7.12 -7.36
C LEU A 89 16.19 -8.65 -7.25
N ASP A 90 17.23 -9.24 -6.68
CA ASP A 90 17.23 -10.65 -6.33
C ASP A 90 16.13 -10.89 -5.27
N ALA A 91 15.51 -12.08 -5.33
CA ALA A 91 14.49 -12.48 -4.37
C ALA A 91 14.98 -12.41 -2.91
N LYS A 92 16.28 -12.61 -2.67
CA LYS A 92 16.90 -12.48 -1.35
C LYS A 92 16.91 -11.04 -0.86
N ASP A 93 17.30 -10.10 -1.72
CA ASP A 93 17.35 -8.67 -1.39
C ASP A 93 15.94 -8.14 -1.05
N LEU A 94 14.93 -8.59 -1.81
CA LEU A 94 13.52 -8.22 -1.56
C LEU A 94 13.04 -8.71 -0.19
N VAL A 95 13.39 -9.93 0.21
CA VAL A 95 13.02 -10.48 1.52
C VAL A 95 13.74 -9.73 2.65
N GLU A 96 15.02 -9.38 2.47
CA GLU A 96 15.77 -8.62 3.47
C GLU A 96 15.23 -7.19 3.60
N ASN A 97 14.99 -6.52 2.50
CA ASN A 97 14.40 -5.19 2.47
C ASN A 97 12.99 -5.18 3.11
N ALA A 98 12.18 -6.20 2.84
CA ALA A 98 10.86 -6.34 3.44
C ALA A 98 10.91 -6.43 4.97
N LYS A 99 11.89 -7.14 5.53
CA LYS A 99 12.10 -7.23 6.99
C LYS A 99 12.48 -5.90 7.62
N THR A 100 13.24 -5.06 6.91
CA THR A 100 13.59 -3.73 7.42
C THR A 100 12.38 -2.80 7.39
N TYR A 101 11.53 -2.91 6.36
CA TYR A 101 10.28 -2.14 6.25
C TYR A 101 9.34 -2.42 7.42
N ASP A 102 9.16 -3.68 7.79
CA ASP A 102 8.32 -4.06 8.94
C ASP A 102 8.77 -3.34 10.23
N LYS A 103 10.08 -3.26 10.49
CA LYS A 103 10.60 -2.55 11.67
C LYS A 103 10.44 -1.04 11.57
N GLN A 104 10.57 -0.45 10.38
CA GLN A 104 10.56 0.99 10.19
C GLN A 104 9.15 1.56 10.16
N VAL A 105 8.19 0.85 9.57
CA VAL A 105 6.80 1.31 9.43
C VAL A 105 6.13 1.53 10.79
N PHE A 106 6.45 0.70 11.78
CA PHE A 106 5.90 0.83 13.14
C PHE A 106 6.47 1.99 13.96
N LYS A 107 7.42 2.76 13.42
CA LYS A 107 7.77 4.08 13.97
C LYS A 107 6.66 5.13 13.71
N ILE A 108 5.82 4.90 12.72
CA ILE A 108 4.74 5.81 12.33
C ILE A 108 3.38 5.17 12.55
N LEU A 109 3.16 3.93 12.12
CA LEU A 109 1.88 3.24 12.22
C LEU A 109 1.69 2.55 13.57
N LYS A 110 0.44 2.46 14.01
CA LYS A 110 0.03 1.67 15.19
C LYS A 110 0.04 0.20 14.83
N LYS A 111 0.79 -0.61 15.56
CA LYS A 111 0.95 -2.04 15.29
C LYS A 111 -0.39 -2.78 15.42
N GLU A 112 -1.18 -2.46 16.42
CA GLU A 112 -2.48 -3.07 16.70
C GLU A 112 -3.57 -2.80 15.65
N LEU A 113 -3.35 -1.79 14.80
CA LEU A 113 -4.25 -1.43 13.69
C LEU A 113 -3.60 -1.66 12.31
N THR A 114 -2.46 -2.34 12.26
CA THR A 114 -1.74 -2.60 11.01
C THR A 114 -1.59 -4.09 10.77
N GLU A 115 -1.98 -4.52 9.59
CA GLU A 115 -1.68 -5.85 9.05
C GLU A 115 -0.64 -5.72 7.94
N VAL A 116 0.47 -6.42 8.05
CA VAL A 116 1.48 -6.50 6.98
C VAL A 116 1.15 -7.68 6.09
N ARG A 117 1.04 -7.44 4.79
CA ARG A 117 0.73 -8.44 3.77
C ARG A 117 1.72 -8.39 2.62
N PHE A 118 1.86 -9.48 1.93
CA PHE A 118 2.74 -9.62 0.77
C PHE A 118 1.92 -9.93 -0.48
N ASN A 119 2.19 -9.28 -1.61
CA ASN A 119 1.41 -9.55 -2.81
C ASN A 119 1.73 -10.90 -3.46
N SER A 120 2.88 -11.52 -3.14
CA SER A 120 3.17 -12.91 -3.49
C SER A 120 2.14 -13.92 -2.94
N GLU A 121 1.45 -13.61 -1.84
CA GLU A 121 0.44 -14.48 -1.23
C GLU A 121 -0.64 -14.93 -2.22
N TRP A 122 -0.96 -14.10 -3.19
CA TRP A 122 -1.95 -14.39 -4.25
C TRP A 122 -1.36 -14.39 -5.65
N CYS A 123 -0.34 -13.55 -5.93
CA CYS A 123 0.24 -13.48 -7.26
C CYS A 123 0.98 -14.75 -7.65
N ASP A 124 1.74 -15.35 -6.73
CA ASP A 124 2.45 -16.61 -7.00
C ASP A 124 1.47 -17.78 -7.27
N LYS A 125 0.25 -17.71 -6.74
CA LYS A 125 -0.79 -18.72 -6.94
C LYS A 125 -1.60 -18.52 -8.20
N LEU A 126 -1.53 -17.34 -8.84
CA LEU A 126 -2.39 -16.98 -9.95
C LEU A 126 -2.11 -17.85 -11.19
N GLY A 127 -0.83 -18.15 -11.45
CA GLY A 127 -0.42 -18.89 -12.63
C GLY A 127 -0.70 -18.17 -13.96
N ALA A 128 -0.27 -18.74 -15.07
CA ALA A 128 -0.46 -18.14 -16.40
C ALA A 128 -1.94 -18.11 -16.81
N ASP A 129 -2.70 -19.16 -16.51
CA ASP A 129 -4.13 -19.25 -16.81
C ASP A 129 -4.96 -18.24 -16.01
N GLY A 130 -4.60 -18.02 -14.74
CA GLY A 130 -5.21 -17.00 -13.90
C GLY A 130 -4.94 -15.60 -14.40
N LEU A 131 -3.73 -15.33 -14.88
CA LEU A 131 -3.37 -14.04 -15.47
C LEU A 131 -4.17 -13.77 -16.76
N ILE A 132 -4.30 -14.76 -17.63
CA ILE A 132 -5.09 -14.66 -18.86
C ILE A 132 -6.57 -14.43 -18.53
N LYS A 133 -7.13 -15.16 -17.56
CA LYS A 133 -8.51 -14.97 -17.08
C LYS A 133 -8.73 -13.58 -16.47
N LEU A 134 -7.74 -13.04 -15.76
CA LEU A 134 -7.81 -11.69 -15.21
C LEU A 134 -7.81 -10.66 -16.34
N ALA A 135 -6.87 -10.77 -17.29
CA ALA A 135 -6.77 -9.86 -18.43
C ALA A 135 -8.04 -9.87 -19.30
N SER A 136 -8.69 -11.03 -19.47
CA SER A 136 -9.92 -11.14 -20.26
C SER A 136 -11.13 -10.42 -19.67
N LYS A 137 -11.07 -10.00 -18.39
CA LYS A 137 -12.15 -9.22 -17.75
C LYS A 137 -11.97 -7.72 -17.89
N TYR A 138 -10.86 -7.28 -18.45
CA TYR A 138 -10.52 -5.89 -18.64
C TYR A 138 -10.45 -5.61 -20.16
N ASN A 139 -11.59 -5.25 -20.73
CA ASN A 139 -11.71 -4.76 -22.10
C ASN A 139 -11.94 -3.27 -22.08
#